data_613693b1347fe731eb105f53a323a69f
#
_entry.id   613693b1347fe731eb105f53a323a69f
#
_cell.length_a   1.000
_cell.length_b   1.000
_cell.length_c   1.000
_cell.angle_alpha   90.00
_cell.angle_beta   90.00
_cell.angle_gamma   90.00
#
_symmetry.space_group_name_H-M   'P 1'
#
loop_
_entity.id
_entity.type
_entity.pdbx_description
1 polymer ?
#
loop_
_entity_poly.entity_id
_entity_poly.type
_entity_poly.pdbx_seq_one_letter_code
_entity_poly.pdbx_strand_id
1 'polypeptide(L)'
;VAAPKWLAVKNTLAIRLSDDPFIKNICGLLGLPIVSTSANLHGENPCKSAEEVQKIMGSQLDYIVFKQTGPFNNPSTIVDLSSGKTIRP
;
A
#
# COMPACT_ATOMS: atom_id res chain seq x y z
N VAL A 1 -12.52 12.67 -7.90
CA VAL A 1 -11.08 12.65 -7.76
C VAL A 1 -10.44 12.43 -9.13
N ALA A 2 -9.56 13.34 -9.53
CA ALA A 2 -8.80 13.18 -10.75
C ALA A 2 -7.58 12.31 -10.46
N ALA A 3 -7.44 11.20 -11.17
CA ALA A 3 -6.30 10.30 -11.02
C ALA A 3 -5.61 10.09 -12.36
N PRO A 4 -4.27 9.88 -12.34
CA PRO A 4 -3.57 9.51 -13.56
C PRO A 4 -4.17 8.24 -14.16
N LYS A 5 -4.25 8.17 -15.47
CA LYS A 5 -4.82 6.99 -16.15
C LYS A 5 -4.08 5.70 -15.83
N TRP A 6 -2.78 5.78 -15.57
CA TRP A 6 -1.96 4.60 -15.26
C TRP A 6 -2.27 3.99 -13.88
N LEU A 7 -2.90 4.76 -12.98
CA LEU A 7 -3.35 4.25 -11.68
C LEU A 7 -4.73 3.61 -11.73
N ALA A 8 -5.58 4.06 -12.66
CA ALA A 8 -6.95 3.59 -12.72
C ALA A 8 -7.03 2.26 -13.47
N VAL A 9 -7.85 1.35 -12.96
CA VAL A 9 -8.16 0.07 -13.61
C VAL A 9 -9.65 0.07 -13.89
N LYS A 10 -10.03 -0.07 -15.17
CA LYS A 10 -11.44 -0.08 -15.59
C LYS A 10 -12.21 1.14 -15.05
N ASN A 11 -11.59 2.31 -15.12
CA ASN A 11 -12.15 3.59 -14.62
C ASN A 11 -12.41 3.58 -13.11
N THR A 12 -11.71 2.74 -12.36
CA THR A 12 -11.79 2.71 -10.90
C THR A 12 -10.42 2.94 -10.28
N LEU A 13 -10.41 3.41 -9.05
CA LEU A 13 -9.19 3.66 -8.30
C LEU A 13 -9.36 3.12 -6.88
N ALA A 14 -8.42 2.29 -6.44
CA ALA A 14 -8.39 1.81 -5.07
C ALA A 14 -7.72 2.86 -4.18
N ILE A 15 -8.41 3.27 -3.11
CA ILE A 15 -7.94 4.27 -2.17
C ILE A 15 -7.98 3.70 -0.76
N ARG A 16 -6.93 3.98 0.03
CA ARG A 16 -6.90 3.67 1.45
C ARG A 16 -6.72 4.95 2.25
N LEU A 17 -7.54 5.10 3.29
CA LEU A 17 -7.33 6.12 4.31
C LEU A 17 -6.57 5.45 5.47
N SER A 18 -5.32 5.82 5.65
CA SER A 18 -4.48 5.21 6.68
C SER A 18 -4.63 5.95 8.00
N ASP A 19 -4.72 5.18 9.10
CA ASP A 19 -4.69 5.73 10.45
C ASP A 19 -3.27 5.74 11.03
N ASP A 20 -2.30 5.21 10.32
CA ASP A 20 -0.91 5.17 10.77
C ASP A 20 -0.35 6.60 10.82
N PRO A 21 0.09 7.08 11.99
CA PRO A 21 0.62 8.45 12.12
C PRO A 21 1.82 8.72 11.23
N PHE A 22 2.67 7.72 10.99
CA PHE A 22 3.84 7.86 10.13
C PHE A 22 3.43 8.12 8.67
N ILE A 23 2.47 7.34 8.17
CA ILE A 23 1.95 7.52 6.80
C ILE A 23 1.22 8.85 6.67
N LYS A 24 0.40 9.20 7.65
CA LYS A 24 -0.29 10.50 7.66
C LYS A 24 0.69 11.66 7.61
N ASN A 25 1.79 11.56 8.36
CA ASN A 25 2.80 12.60 8.41
C ASN A 25 3.51 12.74 7.06
N ILE A 26 3.87 11.64 6.42
CA ILE A 26 4.49 11.65 5.10
C ILE A 26 3.57 12.31 4.07
N CYS A 27 2.31 11.89 4.02
CA CYS A 27 1.34 12.46 3.08
C CYS A 27 1.11 13.94 3.35
N GLY A 28 1.08 14.34 4.62
CA GLY A 28 0.93 15.74 5.01
C GLY A 28 2.11 16.60 4.57
N LEU A 29 3.33 16.09 4.72
CA LEU A 29 4.53 16.80 4.30
C LEU A 29 4.61 16.95 2.79
N LEU A 30 4.19 15.94 2.05
CA LEU A 30 4.17 15.95 0.59
C LEU A 30 3.00 16.77 0.04
N GLY A 31 1.91 16.90 0.80
CA GLY A 31 0.66 17.46 0.31
C GLY A 31 -0.01 16.59 -0.75
N LEU A 32 0.32 15.30 -0.81
CA LEU A 32 -0.11 14.37 -1.86
C LEU A 32 -0.33 12.98 -1.27
N PRO A 33 -1.21 12.17 -1.89
CA PRO A 33 -1.26 10.75 -1.58
C PRO A 33 -0.01 10.05 -2.10
N ILE A 34 0.27 8.86 -1.57
CA ILE A 34 1.38 8.03 -2.03
C ILE A 34 0.85 6.72 -2.59
N VAL A 35 1.59 6.15 -3.55
CA VAL A 35 1.26 4.83 -4.09
C VAL A 35 1.59 3.78 -3.04
N SER A 36 0.68 2.82 -2.88
CA SER A 36 0.84 1.73 -1.90
C SER A 36 0.64 0.39 -2.59
N THR A 37 1.51 -0.55 -2.28
CA THR A 37 1.43 -1.91 -2.79
C THR A 37 1.97 -2.86 -1.72
N SER A 38 1.75 -4.17 -1.91
CA SER A 38 2.33 -5.16 -1.01
C SER A 38 3.85 -5.24 -1.21
N ALA A 39 4.56 -5.55 -0.13
CA ALA A 39 6.01 -5.61 -0.14
C ALA A 39 6.47 -7.01 -0.53
N ASN A 40 6.45 -7.30 -1.82
CA ASN A 40 6.88 -8.61 -2.34
C ASN A 40 7.33 -8.50 -3.78
N LEU A 41 8.19 -9.42 -4.19
CA LEU A 41 8.45 -9.65 -5.60
C LEU A 41 7.19 -10.29 -6.21
N HIS A 42 6.96 -10.04 -7.50
CA HIS A 42 5.75 -10.53 -8.18
C HIS A 42 5.56 -12.03 -7.99
N GLY A 43 4.40 -12.43 -7.49
CA GLY A 43 4.06 -13.83 -7.24
C GLY A 43 4.56 -14.40 -5.92
N GLU A 44 5.37 -13.66 -5.18
CA GLU A 44 5.90 -14.10 -3.89
C GLU A 44 5.00 -13.65 -2.74
N ASN A 45 5.19 -14.26 -1.57
CA ASN A 45 4.49 -13.84 -0.38
C ASN A 45 4.98 -12.48 0.10
N PRO A 46 4.10 -11.62 0.64
CA PRO A 46 4.53 -10.33 1.19
C PRO A 46 5.52 -10.49 2.33
N CYS A 47 6.51 -9.61 2.37
CA CYS A 47 7.46 -9.53 3.47
C CYS A 47 6.76 -9.06 4.75
N LYS A 48 7.19 -9.60 5.89
CA LYS A 48 6.57 -9.31 7.19
C LYS A 48 7.44 -8.42 8.08
N SER A 49 8.63 -8.07 7.64
CA SER A 49 9.56 -7.23 8.40
C SER A 49 10.45 -6.43 7.47
N ALA A 50 11.02 -5.35 7.99
CA ALA A 50 11.99 -4.54 7.26
C ALA A 50 13.24 -5.35 6.90
N GLU A 51 13.65 -6.26 7.77
CA GLU A 51 14.80 -7.13 7.54
C GLU A 51 14.55 -8.07 6.36
N GLU A 52 13.35 -8.64 6.24
CA GLU A 52 12.98 -9.46 5.09
C GLU A 52 12.96 -8.63 3.81
N VAL A 53 12.43 -7.42 3.86
CA VAL A 53 12.41 -6.50 2.71
C VAL A 53 13.84 -6.22 2.25
N GLN A 54 14.75 -5.94 3.17
CA GLN A 54 16.13 -5.67 2.83
C GLN A 54 16.81 -6.87 2.19
N LYS A 55 16.55 -8.06 2.72
CA LYS A 55 17.15 -9.31 2.21
C LYS A 55 16.66 -9.65 0.81
N ILE A 56 15.36 -9.50 0.54
CA ILE A 56 14.73 -9.95 -0.70
C ILE A 56 14.76 -8.87 -1.77
N MET A 57 14.51 -7.60 -1.39
CA MET A 57 14.26 -6.51 -2.33
C MET A 57 15.21 -5.32 -2.15
N GLY A 58 16.12 -5.36 -1.17
CA GLY A 58 16.91 -4.18 -0.79
C GLY A 58 17.66 -3.53 -1.94
N SER A 59 18.18 -4.33 -2.89
CA SER A 59 18.92 -3.80 -4.04
C SER A 59 18.04 -3.00 -5.02
N GLN A 60 16.72 -3.13 -4.92
CA GLN A 60 15.76 -2.46 -5.81
C GLN A 60 15.12 -1.24 -5.17
N LEU A 61 15.46 -0.94 -3.90
CA LEU A 61 14.82 0.11 -3.13
C LEU A 61 15.81 1.21 -2.79
N ASP A 62 15.34 2.46 -2.80
CA ASP A 62 16.16 3.61 -2.41
C ASP A 62 16.24 3.77 -0.89
N TYR A 63 15.17 3.40 -0.19
CA TYR A 63 15.10 3.55 1.26
C TYR A 63 14.12 2.53 1.86
N ILE A 64 14.44 2.06 3.05
CA ILE A 64 13.59 1.13 3.81
C ILE A 64 13.38 1.70 5.20
N VAL A 65 12.11 1.81 5.61
CA VAL A 65 11.77 2.24 6.97
C VAL A 65 11.80 1.03 7.89
N PHE A 66 12.70 1.04 8.88
CA PHE A 66 12.82 -0.06 9.83
C PHE A 66 11.85 0.16 11.00
N LYS A 67 10.57 -0.13 10.75
CA LYS A 67 9.50 -0.12 11.73
C LYS A 67 8.80 -1.47 11.72
N GLN A 68 8.17 -1.82 12.82
CA GLN A 68 7.34 -3.01 12.85
C GLN A 68 6.14 -2.83 11.93
N THR A 69 5.77 -3.89 11.24
CA THR A 69 4.53 -3.91 10.46
C THR A 69 3.34 -3.89 11.42
N GLY A 70 2.19 -3.47 10.89
CA GLY A 70 0.97 -3.47 11.67
C GLY A 70 0.54 -4.88 12.07
N PRO A 71 -0.47 -5.00 12.95
CA PRO A 71 -0.88 -6.30 13.51
C PRO A 71 -1.61 -7.20 12.52
N PHE A 72 -1.95 -6.71 11.34
CA PHE A 72 -2.75 -7.44 10.37
C PHE A 72 -1.85 -8.25 9.43
N ASN A 73 -2.16 -9.54 9.30
CA ASN A 73 -1.40 -10.46 8.44
C ASN A 73 -1.99 -10.58 7.03
N ASN A 74 -3.21 -10.11 6.83
CA ASN A 74 -3.93 -10.23 5.57
C ASN A 74 -4.02 -8.88 4.84
N PRO A 75 -4.15 -8.90 3.49
CA PRO A 75 -4.43 -7.68 2.76
C PRO A 75 -5.71 -7.01 3.24
N SER A 76 -5.79 -5.70 3.06
CA SER A 76 -6.99 -4.94 3.44
C SER A 76 -8.20 -5.39 2.62
N THR A 77 -9.37 -5.36 3.26
CA THR A 77 -10.65 -5.56 2.58
C THR A 77 -10.87 -4.42 1.59
N ILE A 78 -11.34 -4.73 0.39
CA ILE A 78 -11.68 -3.74 -0.63
C ILE A 78 -13.17 -3.78 -0.88
N VAL A 79 -13.80 -2.62 -0.84
CA VAL A 79 -15.24 -2.45 -1.05
C VAL A 79 -15.46 -1.52 -2.24
N ASP A 80 -16.40 -1.88 -3.12
CA ASP A 80 -16.85 -1.00 -4.19
C ASP A 80 -17.84 0.01 -3.61
N LEU A 81 -17.46 1.29 -3.62
CA LEU A 81 -18.29 2.34 -3.04
C LEU A 81 -19.63 2.51 -3.74
N SER A 82 -19.70 2.25 -5.04
CA SER A 82 -20.94 2.46 -5.79
C SER A 82 -21.98 1.36 -5.54
N SER A 83 -21.54 0.13 -5.29
CA SER A 83 -22.45 -1.01 -5.10
C SER A 83 -22.49 -1.52 -3.66
N GLY A 84 -21.50 -1.16 -2.83
CA GLY A 84 -21.36 -1.69 -1.48
C GLY A 84 -20.83 -3.13 -1.44
N LYS A 85 -20.50 -3.72 -2.58
CA LYS A 85 -20.02 -5.10 -2.63
C LYS A 85 -18.55 -5.19 -2.24
N THR A 86 -18.21 -6.26 -1.53
CA THR A 86 -16.82 -6.57 -1.19
C THR A 86 -16.13 -7.18 -2.40
N ILE A 87 -15.06 -6.51 -2.87
CA ILE A 87 -14.25 -6.99 -3.99
C ILE A 87 -13.19 -7.97 -3.50
N ARG A 88 -12.59 -7.65 -2.33
CA ARG A 88 -11.58 -8.48 -1.68
C ARG A 88 -11.86 -8.48 -0.19
N PRO A 89 -12.19 -9.65 0.39
CA PRO A 89 -12.48 -9.77 1.82
C PRO A 89 -11.26 -9.54 2.72
#